data_3554a09e27562a15ce1b4e47bcb9ffd8
#
_entry.id   3554a09e27562a15ce1b4e47bcb9ffd8
#
_cell.length_a   1.000
_cell.length_b   1.000
_cell.length_c   1.000
_cell.angle_alpha   90.00
_cell.angle_beta   90.00
_cell.angle_gamma   90.00
#
_symmetry.space_group_name_H-M   'P 1'
#
loop_
_entity.id
_entity.type
_entity.pdbx_description
1 polymer ?
#
loop_
_entity_poly.entity_id
_entity_poly.type
_entity_poly.pdbx_seq_one_letter_code
_entity_poly.pdbx_strand_id
1 'polypeptide(L)'
;MQEQRFTPDLVKELERQGHRVHFGTMLFHTDGFYGSGTPEAMAMILRTICQGMKVCVEIVLMAADGGLVAQGEEVIAVSGTGRGADTAVVALASTSTKLHDLHITEILCKPLETKSWPRGERPYDAKGRDTREYENDL
;
A
#
# COMPACT_ATOMS: atom_id res chain seq x y z
N MET A 1 -16.07 -5.05 -13.90
CA MET A 1 -15.86 -5.43 -12.48
C MET A 1 -14.44 -5.93 -12.38
N GLN A 2 -13.62 -5.32 -11.54
CA GLN A 2 -12.28 -5.85 -11.29
C GLN A 2 -12.44 -7.16 -10.53
N GLU A 3 -11.85 -8.22 -11.03
CA GLU A 3 -11.85 -9.52 -10.36
C GLU A 3 -11.12 -9.37 -9.02
N GLN A 4 -11.83 -9.62 -7.91
CA GLN A 4 -11.21 -9.55 -6.60
C GLN A 4 -10.19 -10.69 -6.48
N ARG A 5 -8.94 -10.35 -6.19
CA ARG A 5 -7.86 -11.34 -5.99
C ARG A 5 -8.13 -12.30 -4.81
N PHE A 6 -8.98 -11.89 -3.88
CA PHE A 6 -9.47 -12.73 -2.78
C PHE A 6 -10.87 -13.20 -3.07
N THR A 7 -11.04 -14.49 -3.20
CA THR A 7 -12.35 -15.11 -3.34
C THR A 7 -13.14 -15.00 -2.04
N PRO A 8 -14.49 -14.97 -2.08
CA PRO A 8 -15.30 -14.94 -0.86
C PRO A 8 -15.00 -16.07 0.12
N ASP A 9 -14.63 -17.25 -0.39
CA ASP A 9 -14.31 -18.42 0.45
C ASP A 9 -12.96 -18.23 1.17
N LEU A 10 -11.96 -17.64 0.50
CA LEU A 10 -10.69 -17.31 1.13
C LEU A 10 -10.85 -16.24 2.20
N VAL A 11 -11.70 -15.23 1.97
CA VAL A 11 -12.01 -14.21 2.97
C VAL A 11 -12.61 -14.85 4.22
N LYS A 12 -13.64 -15.71 4.05
CA LYS A 12 -14.28 -16.41 5.17
C LYS A 12 -13.29 -17.29 5.96
N GLU A 13 -12.39 -17.98 5.25
CA GLU A 13 -11.38 -18.82 5.89
C GLU A 13 -10.41 -17.99 6.73
N LEU A 14 -9.92 -16.85 6.22
CA LEU A 14 -9.05 -15.93 6.94
C LEU A 14 -9.75 -15.35 8.17
N GLU A 15 -11.01 -14.93 8.02
CA GLU A 15 -11.81 -14.40 9.14
C GLU A 15 -12.07 -15.48 10.21
N ARG A 16 -12.30 -16.73 9.83
CA ARG A 16 -12.45 -17.86 10.75
C ARG A 16 -11.17 -18.11 11.56
N GLN A 17 -10.00 -17.81 10.98
CA GLN A 17 -8.70 -17.90 11.65
C GLN A 17 -8.39 -16.66 12.53
N GLY A 18 -9.31 -15.70 12.63
CA GLY A 18 -9.16 -14.50 13.44
C GLY A 18 -8.49 -13.32 12.70
N HIS A 19 -8.27 -13.45 11.40
CA HIS A 19 -7.76 -12.37 10.56
C HIS A 19 -8.90 -11.43 10.13
N ARG A 20 -8.54 -10.22 9.70
CA ARG A 20 -9.47 -9.26 9.10
C ARG A 20 -9.05 -8.98 7.67
N VAL A 21 -10.00 -9.00 6.75
CA VAL A 21 -9.79 -8.65 5.35
C VAL A 21 -10.50 -7.34 5.03
N HIS A 22 -9.77 -6.37 4.50
CA HIS A 22 -10.30 -5.06 4.15
C HIS A 22 -10.02 -4.77 2.67
N PHE A 23 -11.07 -4.35 1.96
CA PHE A 23 -10.98 -3.89 0.58
C PHE A 23 -11.14 -2.37 0.59
N GLY A 24 -10.02 -1.67 0.54
CA GLY A 24 -9.98 -0.21 0.56
C GLY A 24 -9.57 0.39 -0.78
N THR A 25 -9.67 1.72 -0.87
CA THR A 25 -9.16 2.49 -2.00
C THR A 25 -7.69 2.84 -1.76
N MET A 26 -6.84 2.66 -2.77
CA MET A 26 -5.43 3.05 -2.69
C MET A 26 -5.31 4.57 -2.68
N LEU A 27 -4.96 5.13 -1.52
CA LEU A 27 -5.00 6.57 -1.26
C LEU A 27 -4.06 7.37 -2.16
N PHE A 28 -2.89 6.84 -2.48
CA PHE A 28 -1.90 7.52 -3.30
C PHE A 28 -2.09 7.34 -4.82
N HIS A 29 -3.18 6.68 -5.24
CA HIS A 29 -3.56 6.53 -6.64
C HIS A 29 -4.85 7.30 -6.99
N THR A 30 -5.13 8.36 -6.27
CA THR A 30 -6.36 9.15 -6.40
C THR A 30 -6.19 10.47 -7.15
N ASP A 31 -5.11 10.64 -7.89
CA ASP A 31 -4.74 11.90 -8.57
C ASP A 31 -5.86 12.45 -9.49
N GLY A 32 -6.59 11.56 -10.15
CA GLY A 32 -7.73 11.95 -10.97
C GLY A 32 -8.99 12.35 -10.19
N PHE A 33 -9.06 12.05 -8.89
CA PHE A 33 -10.25 12.30 -8.06
C PHE A 33 -10.30 13.70 -7.50
N TYR A 34 -9.14 14.24 -7.11
CA TYR A 34 -9.07 15.52 -6.37
C TYR A 34 -8.45 16.65 -7.18
N GLY A 35 -8.08 16.39 -8.43
CA GLY A 35 -7.50 17.40 -9.32
C GLY A 35 -6.14 17.94 -8.81
N SER A 36 -5.47 17.24 -7.91
CA SER A 36 -4.18 17.66 -7.35
C SER A 36 -3.15 16.52 -7.45
N GLY A 37 -1.91 16.84 -7.79
CA GLY A 37 -0.78 15.91 -7.80
C GLY A 37 -0.17 15.66 -6.40
N THR A 38 -0.80 16.11 -5.31
CA THR A 38 -0.28 15.94 -3.95
C THR A 38 -0.11 14.48 -3.54
N PRO A 39 -1.09 13.58 -3.76
CA PRO A 39 -0.92 12.16 -3.42
C PRO A 39 0.24 11.50 -4.19
N GLU A 40 0.43 11.85 -5.45
CA GLU A 40 1.56 11.36 -6.25
C GLU A 40 2.90 11.88 -5.70
N ALA A 41 2.99 13.17 -5.35
CA ALA A 41 4.19 13.75 -4.78
C ALA A 41 4.56 13.08 -3.45
N MET A 42 3.59 12.81 -2.58
CA MET A 42 3.79 12.07 -1.32
C MET A 42 4.30 10.65 -1.59
N ALA A 43 3.70 9.95 -2.55
CA ALA A 43 4.13 8.62 -2.96
C ALA A 43 5.57 8.63 -3.50
N MET A 44 5.94 9.63 -4.29
CA MET A 44 7.29 9.79 -4.83
C MET A 44 8.32 9.99 -3.71
N ILE A 45 8.02 10.83 -2.72
CA ILE A 45 8.89 11.06 -1.56
C ILE A 45 9.11 9.74 -0.79
N LEU A 46 8.04 9.01 -0.49
CA LEU A 46 8.15 7.73 0.22
C LEU A 46 8.93 6.67 -0.58
N ARG A 47 8.82 6.68 -1.91
CA ARG A 47 9.58 5.80 -2.80
C ARG A 47 11.08 6.12 -2.82
N THR A 48 11.52 7.29 -2.37
CA THR A 48 12.96 7.57 -2.20
C THR A 48 13.60 6.67 -1.15
N ILE A 49 12.80 6.17 -0.20
CA ILE A 49 13.24 5.17 0.78
C ILE A 49 13.17 3.77 0.16
N CYS A 50 11.99 3.36 -0.28
CA CYS A 50 11.72 2.18 -1.11
C CYS A 50 10.22 2.13 -1.47
N GLN A 51 9.84 1.31 -2.45
CA GLN A 51 8.43 1.11 -2.82
C GLN A 51 7.62 0.56 -1.64
N GLY A 52 8.18 -0.40 -0.88
CA GLY A 52 7.53 -0.96 0.28
C GLY A 52 7.21 0.08 1.36
N MET A 53 8.06 1.09 1.56
CA MET A 53 7.77 2.19 2.50
C MET A 53 6.52 2.96 2.09
N LYS A 54 6.37 3.30 0.79
CA LYS A 54 5.16 3.94 0.28
C LYS A 54 3.93 3.10 0.59
N VAL A 55 4.00 1.79 0.35
CA VAL A 55 2.88 0.87 0.58
C VAL A 55 2.61 0.70 2.08
N CYS A 56 3.64 0.61 2.93
CA CYS A 56 3.44 0.53 4.38
C CYS A 56 2.64 1.73 4.92
N VAL A 57 3.01 2.96 4.54
CA VAL A 57 2.27 4.16 4.94
C VAL A 57 0.84 4.10 4.42
N GLU A 58 0.64 3.73 3.16
CA GLU A 58 -0.68 3.65 2.54
C GLU A 58 -1.61 2.65 3.25
N ILE A 59 -1.12 1.44 3.54
CA ILE A 59 -1.96 0.41 4.19
C ILE A 59 -2.27 0.74 5.65
N VAL A 60 -1.37 1.41 6.37
CA VAL A 60 -1.66 1.88 7.74
C VAL A 60 -2.79 2.91 7.73
N LEU A 61 -2.74 3.89 6.83
CA LEU A 61 -3.82 4.87 6.64
C LEU A 61 -5.13 4.19 6.25
N MET A 62 -5.09 3.27 5.29
CA MET A 62 -6.27 2.52 4.84
C MET A 62 -6.89 1.70 5.97
N ALA A 63 -6.07 1.05 6.80
CA ALA A 63 -6.54 0.27 7.94
C ALA A 63 -7.21 1.16 9.00
N ALA A 64 -6.64 2.31 9.29
CA ALA A 64 -7.22 3.27 10.22
C ALA A 64 -8.49 3.93 9.68
N ASP A 65 -8.51 4.33 8.40
CA ASP A 65 -9.70 4.88 7.73
C ASP A 65 -10.84 3.83 7.70
N GLY A 66 -10.50 2.56 7.54
CA GLY A 66 -11.45 1.44 7.59
C GLY A 66 -11.86 1.00 9.00
N GLY A 67 -11.34 1.63 10.06
CA GLY A 67 -11.65 1.30 11.45
C GLY A 67 -11.09 -0.04 11.92
N LEU A 68 -10.08 -0.59 11.22
CA LEU A 68 -9.44 -1.86 11.59
C LEU A 68 -8.39 -1.69 12.69
N VAL A 69 -7.79 -0.51 12.77
CA VAL A 69 -6.84 -0.10 13.80
C VAL A 69 -7.25 1.26 14.36
N ALA A 70 -6.95 1.49 15.63
CA ALA A 70 -7.30 2.74 16.28
C ALA A 70 -6.26 3.84 16.00
N GLN A 71 -6.68 5.10 16.13
CA GLN A 71 -5.78 6.26 16.13
C GLN A 71 -4.71 6.10 17.22
N GLY A 72 -3.43 6.20 16.87
CA GLY A 72 -2.31 6.07 17.80
C GLY A 72 -1.95 4.64 18.19
N GLU A 73 -2.65 3.63 17.66
CA GLU A 73 -2.31 2.22 17.87
C GLU A 73 -0.96 1.91 17.20
N GLU A 74 -0.09 1.21 17.93
CA GLU A 74 1.18 0.74 17.39
C GLU A 74 0.94 -0.53 16.58
N VAL A 75 1.37 -0.53 15.33
CA VAL A 75 1.19 -1.63 14.37
C VAL A 75 2.48 -1.95 13.63
N ILE A 76 2.60 -3.18 13.19
CA ILE A 76 3.64 -3.58 12.22
C ILE A 76 2.99 -3.63 10.84
N ALA A 77 3.47 -2.78 9.93
CA ALA A 77 3.07 -2.80 8.53
C ALA A 77 4.11 -3.56 7.70
N VAL A 78 3.64 -4.51 6.91
CA VAL A 78 4.47 -5.36 6.05
C VAL A 78 4.01 -5.21 4.61
N SER A 79 4.94 -4.96 3.70
CA SER A 79 4.65 -4.76 2.28
C SER A 79 5.85 -5.07 1.39
N GLY A 80 5.72 -4.82 0.09
CA GLY A 80 6.81 -5.08 -0.86
C GLY A 80 6.70 -4.31 -2.17
N THR A 81 7.55 -4.72 -3.12
CA THR A 81 7.73 -4.07 -4.42
C THR A 81 6.99 -4.86 -5.52
N GLY A 82 5.71 -5.17 -5.34
CA GLY A 82 4.92 -5.90 -6.31
C GLY A 82 4.56 -7.30 -5.85
N ARG A 83 5.46 -8.30 -5.98
CA ARG A 83 5.23 -9.67 -5.50
C ARG A 83 6.06 -9.93 -4.25
N GLY A 84 5.41 -10.50 -3.23
CA GLY A 84 6.03 -10.80 -1.94
C GLY A 84 6.23 -9.56 -1.07
N ALA A 85 6.81 -9.77 0.11
CA ALA A 85 7.12 -8.74 1.09
C ALA A 85 8.64 -8.57 1.22
N ASP A 86 9.09 -7.32 1.25
CA ASP A 86 10.50 -6.94 1.39
C ASP A 86 10.71 -5.81 2.39
N THR A 87 9.64 -5.25 2.93
CA THR A 87 9.66 -4.09 3.83
C THR A 87 8.74 -4.33 5.02
N ALA A 88 9.23 -4.02 6.21
CA ALA A 88 8.45 -4.03 7.44
C ALA A 88 8.83 -2.83 8.31
N VAL A 89 7.82 -2.15 8.86
CA VAL A 89 7.98 -0.99 9.73
C VAL A 89 7.07 -1.09 10.95
N VAL A 90 7.49 -0.48 12.05
CA VAL A 90 6.62 -0.18 13.19
C VAL A 90 6.07 1.22 13.00
N ALA A 91 4.78 1.40 13.15
CA ALA A 91 4.12 2.68 12.97
C ALA A 91 3.07 2.94 14.05
N LEU A 92 2.92 4.20 14.44
CA LEU A 92 1.75 4.69 15.16
C LEU A 92 0.70 5.04 14.11
N ALA A 93 -0.43 4.32 14.14
CA ALA A 93 -1.47 4.43 13.12
C ALA A 93 -2.22 5.76 13.21
N SER A 94 -2.62 6.27 12.05
CA SER A 94 -3.47 7.44 11.93
C SER A 94 -4.37 7.34 10.71
N THR A 95 -5.46 8.09 10.72
CA THR A 95 -6.34 8.25 9.57
C THR A 95 -5.74 9.21 8.53
N SER A 96 -6.19 9.12 7.29
CA SER A 96 -5.75 10.01 6.22
C SER A 96 -6.07 11.49 6.50
N THR A 97 -7.14 11.76 7.25
CA THR A 97 -7.51 13.12 7.67
C THR A 97 -6.61 13.69 8.77
N LYS A 98 -5.84 12.83 9.45
CA LYS A 98 -4.89 13.19 10.51
C LYS A 98 -3.49 12.66 10.21
N LEU A 99 -3.07 12.77 8.96
CA LEU A 99 -1.81 12.22 8.47
C LEU A 99 -0.60 12.69 9.30
N HIS A 100 -0.63 13.89 9.87
CA HIS A 100 0.44 14.43 10.72
C HIS A 100 0.67 13.64 12.02
N ASP A 101 -0.29 12.82 12.43
CA ASP A 101 -0.17 11.96 13.62
C ASP A 101 0.39 10.56 13.30
N LEU A 102 0.54 10.23 12.00
CA LEU A 102 1.18 8.98 11.60
C LEU A 102 2.69 9.10 11.79
N HIS A 103 3.29 8.16 12.50
CA HIS A 103 4.75 8.09 12.69
C HIS A 103 5.27 6.70 12.37
N ILE A 104 6.32 6.63 11.56
CA ILE A 104 7.14 5.42 11.43
C ILE A 104 8.18 5.49 12.55
N THR A 105 8.02 4.65 13.57
CA THR A 105 8.87 4.63 14.75
C THR A 105 10.10 3.75 14.57
N GLU A 106 10.00 2.73 13.71
CA GLU A 106 11.11 1.83 13.41
C GLU A 106 10.98 1.25 12.01
N ILE A 107 12.11 1.11 11.32
CA ILE A 107 12.23 0.33 10.08
C ILE A 107 12.86 -1.00 10.43
N LEU A 108 12.06 -2.08 10.45
CA LEU A 108 12.51 -3.43 10.79
C LEU A 108 13.36 -4.02 9.68
N CYS A 109 12.93 -3.84 8.43
CA CYS A 109 13.69 -4.20 7.24
C CYS A 109 13.20 -3.42 6.02
N LYS A 110 14.08 -3.25 5.04
CA LYS A 110 13.80 -2.74 3.70
C LYS A 110 14.85 -3.27 2.73
N PRO A 111 14.55 -3.33 1.42
CA PRO A 111 15.58 -3.70 0.45
C PRO A 111 16.71 -2.66 0.42
N LEU A 112 17.94 -3.12 0.25
CA LEU A 112 19.11 -2.25 0.08
C LEU A 112 19.04 -1.52 -1.25
N GLU A 113 18.68 -2.24 -2.32
CA GLU A 113 18.47 -1.69 -3.65
C GLU A 113 16.97 -1.54 -3.92
N THR A 114 16.54 -0.33 -4.19
CA THR A 114 15.22 -0.10 -4.75
C THR A 114 15.31 -0.37 -6.24
N LYS A 115 14.50 -1.27 -6.78
CA LYS A 115 14.26 -1.31 -8.21
C LYS A 115 13.64 0.04 -8.59
N SER A 116 14.47 0.96 -9.08
CA SER A 116 13.96 2.17 -9.67
C SER A 116 13.22 1.76 -10.96
N TRP A 117 11.94 2.06 -11.00
CA TRP A 117 11.22 1.97 -12.27
C TRP A 117 11.88 2.92 -13.26
N PRO A 118 12.21 2.47 -14.47
CA PRO A 118 12.68 3.36 -15.50
C PRO A 118 11.69 4.51 -15.66
N ARG A 119 12.20 5.75 -15.75
CA ARG A 119 11.33 6.91 -15.94
C ARG A 119 10.53 6.69 -17.23
N GLY A 120 9.22 6.58 -17.11
CA GLY A 120 8.31 6.36 -18.25
C GLY A 120 7.67 4.97 -18.30
N GLU A 121 8.19 3.96 -17.59
CA GLU A 121 7.56 2.66 -17.50
C GLU A 121 6.79 2.57 -16.18
N ARG A 122 5.52 2.91 -16.21
CA ARG A 122 4.61 2.61 -15.11
C ARG A 122 4.24 1.13 -15.21
N PRO A 123 4.43 0.33 -14.14
CA PRO A 123 4.02 -1.09 -14.16
C PRO A 123 2.50 -1.24 -14.16
N TYR A 124 1.79 -0.12 -14.14
CA TYR A 124 0.34 -0.07 -14.15
C TYR A 124 -0.13 0.81 -15.30
N ASP A 125 -1.09 0.32 -16.08
CA ASP A 125 -1.77 1.12 -17.08
C ASP A 125 -2.65 2.21 -16.41
N ALA A 126 -3.23 3.07 -17.22
CA ALA A 126 -4.14 4.12 -16.75
C ALA A 126 -5.39 3.59 -15.99
N LYS A 127 -5.61 2.28 -16.02
CA LYS A 127 -6.69 1.59 -15.30
C LYS A 127 -6.19 0.87 -14.04
N GLY A 128 -4.91 1.06 -13.66
CA GLY A 128 -4.31 0.44 -12.48
C GLY A 128 -3.99 -1.05 -12.64
N ARG A 129 -3.92 -1.57 -13.88
CA ARG A 129 -3.55 -2.97 -14.16
C ARG A 129 -2.04 -3.08 -14.28
N ASP A 130 -1.46 -4.12 -13.69
CA ASP A 130 -0.03 -4.41 -13.81
C ASP A 130 0.29 -4.82 -15.25
N THR A 131 1.04 -3.98 -15.95
CA THR A 131 1.39 -4.22 -17.35
C THR A 131 2.38 -5.39 -17.55
N ARG A 132 3.06 -5.85 -16.48
CA ARG A 132 3.99 -6.98 -16.52
C ARG A 132 3.30 -8.34 -16.60
N GLU A 133 2.03 -8.42 -16.24
CA GLU A 133 1.26 -9.67 -16.34
C GLU A 133 0.97 -10.06 -17.78
N TYR A 134 1.05 -9.11 -18.72
CA TYR A 134 0.75 -9.33 -20.14
C TYR A 134 1.98 -9.67 -21.00
N GLU A 135 3.21 -9.43 -20.51
CA GLU A 135 4.43 -9.77 -21.25
C GLU A 135 4.84 -11.24 -21.15
N ASN A 136 4.24 -12.00 -20.23
CA ASN A 136 4.55 -13.42 -20.04
C ASN A 136 3.61 -14.38 -20.78
N ASP A 137 2.64 -13.88 -21.53
CA ASP A 137 1.65 -14.69 -22.28
C ASP A 137 1.89 -14.65 -23.81
N LEU A 138 3.08 -14.21 -24.28
CA LEU A 138 3.48 -14.26 -25.70
C LEU A 138 4.60 -15.27 -25.94
#